data_1faca0403fb2809fae89c30c2cc4dc5f
#
_entry.id   1faca0403fb2809fae89c30c2cc4dc5f
#
_cell.length_a   1.000
_cell.length_b   1.000
_cell.length_c   1.000
_cell.angle_alpha   90.00
_cell.angle_beta   90.00
_cell.angle_gamma   90.00
#
_symmetry.space_group_name_H-M   'P 1'
#
loop_
_entity.id
_entity.type
_entity.pdbx_description
1 polymer ?
#
loop_
_entity_poly.entity_id
_entity_poly.type
_entity_poly.pdbx_seq_one_letter_code
_entity_poly.pdbx_strand_id
1 'polypeptide(L)'
;MIQGNYTHDNTEDLEFRVQKFDYNQYQIMDEELDLKGILRIASVPFRLMKAKTNVTNKPQFFMQFMNVVSFVNKGKYGNPNPEPLTPEEMESVEKIEVTDKLDVLTEPYNIYITINAKPYFAIRAKSNLIKAEVMDGRYDYYGNPMFSIEVNPAISYAYAKDPTP
;
A
#
# COMPACT_ATOMS: atom_id res chain seq x y z
N MET A 1 -11.44 -19.41 -8.41
CA MET A 1 -10.59 -18.32 -8.95
C MET A 1 -9.39 -18.97 -9.63
N ILE A 2 -9.33 -18.93 -10.95
CA ILE A 2 -8.17 -19.44 -11.68
C ILE A 2 -7.09 -18.36 -11.52
N GLN A 3 -6.15 -18.57 -10.61
CA GLN A 3 -4.91 -17.81 -10.62
C GLN A 3 -4.13 -18.26 -11.86
N GLY A 4 -4.36 -17.60 -12.98
CA GLY A 4 -3.49 -17.73 -14.12
C GLY A 4 -2.11 -17.26 -13.70
N ASN A 5 -1.10 -18.10 -13.87
CA ASN A 5 0.29 -17.68 -13.76
C ASN A 5 0.55 -16.66 -14.87
N TYR A 6 0.35 -15.38 -14.57
CA TYR A 6 0.67 -14.30 -15.49
C TYR A 6 2.18 -14.13 -15.49
N THR A 7 2.77 -14.68 -16.53
CA THR A 7 4.20 -14.57 -16.79
C THR A 7 4.50 -13.31 -17.59
N HIS A 8 5.76 -12.91 -17.64
CA HIS A 8 6.24 -11.81 -18.47
C HIS A 8 5.80 -11.91 -19.94
N ASP A 9 5.62 -13.13 -20.45
CA ASP A 9 5.19 -13.38 -21.83
C ASP A 9 3.70 -13.11 -22.07
N ASN A 10 2.87 -13.12 -21.01
CA ASN A 10 1.41 -12.98 -21.10
C ASN A 10 0.89 -11.59 -20.75
N THR A 11 1.78 -10.69 -20.34
CA THR A 11 1.46 -9.34 -19.95
C THR A 11 2.29 -8.32 -20.73
N GLU A 12 1.73 -7.13 -20.90
CA GLU A 12 2.45 -5.97 -21.42
C GLU A 12 2.53 -4.90 -20.35
N ASP A 13 3.69 -4.28 -20.21
CA ASP A 13 3.86 -3.14 -19.33
C ASP A 13 3.22 -1.90 -19.94
N LEU A 14 2.50 -1.16 -19.10
CA LEU A 14 1.88 0.10 -19.48
C LEU A 14 2.56 1.26 -18.75
N GLU A 15 2.81 2.32 -19.47
CA GLU A 15 3.19 3.60 -18.87
C GLU A 15 1.95 4.29 -18.30
N PHE A 16 2.11 4.94 -17.17
CA PHE A 16 1.02 5.65 -16.50
C PHE A 16 1.52 6.91 -15.81
N ARG A 17 0.61 7.83 -15.56
CA ARG A 17 0.83 8.97 -14.70
C ARG A 17 -0.15 8.96 -13.53
N VAL A 18 0.23 9.59 -12.46
CA VAL A 18 -0.61 9.76 -11.29
C VAL A 18 -1.56 10.93 -11.53
N GLN A 19 -2.86 10.68 -11.46
CA GLN A 19 -3.88 11.72 -11.51
C GLN A 19 -4.29 12.16 -10.11
N LYS A 20 -4.46 11.19 -9.21
CA LYS A 20 -4.80 11.42 -7.81
C LYS A 20 -4.06 10.42 -6.95
N PHE A 21 -3.36 10.91 -5.95
CA PHE A 21 -2.70 10.09 -4.96
C PHE A 21 -2.88 10.67 -3.56
N ASP A 22 -3.26 9.81 -2.64
CA ASP A 22 -3.30 10.10 -1.22
C ASP A 22 -3.03 8.81 -0.44
N TYR A 23 -2.71 8.91 0.83
CA TYR A 23 -2.45 7.75 1.67
C TYR A 23 -3.64 7.43 2.57
N ASN A 24 -3.72 6.17 2.96
CA ASN A 24 -4.62 5.75 4.01
C ASN A 24 -4.15 6.30 5.36
N GLN A 25 -5.07 6.73 6.19
CA GLN A 25 -4.76 7.24 7.52
C GLN A 25 -5.66 6.60 8.56
N TYR A 26 -5.05 6.16 9.65
CA TYR A 26 -5.71 5.51 10.76
C TYR A 26 -5.24 6.14 12.05
N GLN A 27 -6.17 6.45 12.94
CA GLN A 27 -5.84 6.93 14.28
C GLN A 27 -5.73 5.77 15.25
N ILE A 28 -4.72 5.80 16.10
CA ILE A 28 -4.61 4.91 17.23
C ILE A 28 -4.43 5.71 18.53
N MET A 29 -5.18 5.31 19.54
CA MET A 29 -5.04 5.80 20.91
C MET A 29 -5.20 4.61 21.85
N ASP A 30 -4.08 4.07 22.30
CA ASP A 30 -4.05 2.91 23.20
C ASP A 30 -3.11 3.20 24.36
N GLU A 31 -3.69 3.30 25.57
CA GLU A 31 -2.94 3.61 26.78
C GLU A 31 -2.08 2.43 27.26
N GLU A 32 -2.55 1.20 27.06
CA GLU A 32 -1.82 0.00 27.49
C GLU A 32 -0.52 -0.18 26.72
N LEU A 33 -0.56 0.11 25.42
CA LEU A 33 0.60 0.04 24.55
C LEU A 33 1.37 1.37 24.45
N ASP A 34 0.89 2.41 25.11
CA ASP A 34 1.43 3.77 25.03
C ASP A 34 1.55 4.27 23.56
N LEU A 35 0.54 3.96 22.76
CA LEU A 35 0.45 4.34 21.36
C LEU A 35 -0.56 5.47 21.18
N LYS A 36 -0.10 6.58 20.64
CA LYS A 36 -0.95 7.73 20.29
C LYS A 36 -0.44 8.39 19.02
N GLY A 37 -1.27 8.38 17.99
CA GLY A 37 -0.88 9.01 16.74
C GLY A 37 -1.69 8.59 15.53
N ILE A 38 -1.15 8.85 14.36
CA ILE A 38 -1.77 8.53 13.07
C ILE A 38 -0.82 7.65 12.28
N LEU A 39 -1.30 6.45 11.96
CA LEU A 39 -0.63 5.53 11.05
C LEU A 39 -1.00 5.93 9.61
N ARG A 40 -0.01 6.20 8.79
CA ARG A 40 -0.17 6.52 7.37
C ARG A 40 0.44 5.42 6.53
N ILE A 41 -0.31 4.98 5.53
CA ILE A 41 0.11 3.95 4.60
C ILE A 41 -0.05 4.48 3.18
N ALA A 42 1.07 4.63 2.49
CA ALA A 42 1.11 4.98 1.08
C ALA A 42 1.40 3.72 0.26
N SER A 43 0.43 3.31 -0.57
CA SER A 43 0.65 2.23 -1.53
C SER A 43 1.06 2.84 -2.86
N VAL A 44 2.36 2.80 -3.13
CA VAL A 44 2.98 3.44 -4.30
C VAL A 44 3.10 2.43 -5.43
N PRO A 45 2.40 2.63 -6.56
CA PRO A 45 2.55 1.74 -7.70
C PRO A 45 3.88 1.99 -8.40
N PHE A 46 4.58 0.93 -8.73
CA PHE A 46 5.81 1.01 -9.51
C PHE A 46 5.73 0.25 -10.83
N ARG A 47 4.68 -0.52 -11.04
CA ARG A 47 4.46 -1.24 -12.29
C ARG A 47 2.98 -1.46 -12.54
N LEU A 48 2.54 -1.15 -13.76
CA LEU A 48 1.20 -1.45 -14.26
C LEU A 48 1.33 -2.37 -15.48
N MET A 49 0.59 -3.45 -15.46
CA MET A 49 0.59 -4.43 -16.54
C MET A 49 -0.84 -4.71 -16.99
N LYS A 50 -0.98 -5.05 -18.25
CA LYS A 50 -2.23 -5.51 -18.85
C LYS A 50 -2.03 -6.90 -19.46
N ALA A 51 -3.00 -7.80 -19.27
CA ALA A 51 -2.98 -9.08 -19.94
C ALA A 51 -3.07 -8.90 -21.47
N LYS A 52 -2.21 -9.60 -22.22
CA LYS A 52 -2.21 -9.55 -23.68
C LYS A 52 -3.43 -10.27 -24.28
N THR A 53 -3.91 -11.33 -23.62
CA THR A 53 -5.06 -12.11 -24.04
C THR A 53 -6.15 -12.05 -23.00
N ASN A 54 -7.37 -11.75 -23.41
CA ASN A 54 -8.52 -11.67 -22.53
C ASN A 54 -9.40 -12.90 -22.72
N VAL A 55 -9.59 -13.67 -21.69
CA VAL A 55 -10.51 -14.80 -21.67
C VAL A 55 -11.97 -14.33 -21.69
N THR A 56 -12.22 -13.11 -21.22
CA THR A 56 -13.59 -12.57 -21.01
C THR A 56 -13.92 -11.37 -21.88
N ASN A 57 -13.13 -11.03 -22.88
CA ASN A 57 -13.23 -9.81 -23.71
C ASN A 57 -13.14 -8.49 -22.92
N LYS A 58 -12.77 -8.55 -21.63
CA LYS A 58 -12.55 -7.38 -20.79
C LYS A 58 -11.06 -7.25 -20.48
N PRO A 59 -10.51 -6.02 -20.49
CA PRO A 59 -9.12 -5.81 -20.08
C PRO A 59 -8.90 -6.28 -18.65
N GLN A 60 -7.75 -6.90 -18.41
CA GLN A 60 -7.30 -7.29 -17.09
C GLN A 60 -6.01 -6.56 -16.78
N PHE A 61 -5.99 -5.89 -15.62
CA PHE A 61 -4.85 -5.10 -15.16
C PHE A 61 -4.27 -5.68 -13.89
N PHE A 62 -2.97 -5.55 -13.77
CA PHE A 62 -2.20 -5.94 -12.60
C PHE A 62 -1.30 -4.78 -12.19
N MET A 63 -1.28 -4.45 -10.91
CA MET A 63 -0.38 -3.43 -10.38
C MET A 63 0.51 -4.02 -9.30
N GLN A 64 1.77 -3.64 -9.32
CA GLN A 64 2.72 -3.93 -8.26
C GLN A 64 2.90 -2.65 -7.44
N PHE A 65 2.76 -2.79 -6.13
CA PHE A 65 2.84 -1.69 -5.18
C PHE A 65 3.99 -1.90 -4.20
N MET A 66 4.56 -0.80 -3.77
CA MET A 66 5.40 -0.74 -2.58
C MET A 66 4.65 0.03 -1.50
N ASN A 67 4.53 -0.55 -0.32
CA ASN A 67 3.89 0.10 0.80
C ASN A 67 4.92 0.84 1.64
N VAL A 68 4.67 2.13 1.84
CA VAL A 68 5.46 2.99 2.72
C VAL A 68 4.62 3.32 3.93
N VAL A 69 5.13 2.96 5.10
CA VAL A 69 4.46 3.15 6.38
C VAL A 69 5.15 4.27 7.14
N SER A 70 4.37 5.20 7.65
CA SER A 70 4.85 6.24 8.55
C SER A 70 3.90 6.41 9.72
N PHE A 71 4.42 6.85 10.86
CA PHE A 71 3.62 7.10 12.05
C PHE A 71 3.83 8.53 12.52
N VAL A 72 2.75 9.30 12.51
CA VAL A 72 2.74 10.64 13.10
C VAL A 72 2.55 10.48 14.59
N ASN A 73 3.65 10.38 15.31
CA ASN A 73 3.64 10.12 16.74
C ASN A 73 3.21 11.35 17.52
N LYS A 74 2.18 11.21 18.32
CA LYS A 74 1.69 12.22 19.27
C LYS A 74 1.89 11.79 20.73
N GLY A 75 2.48 10.62 20.94
CA GLY A 75 2.83 10.08 22.23
C GLY A 75 4.30 10.25 22.56
N LYS A 76 4.82 9.34 23.35
CA LYS A 76 6.23 9.33 23.74
C LYS A 76 7.11 8.79 22.62
N TYR A 77 8.29 9.37 22.50
CA TYR A 77 9.34 8.85 21.62
C TYR A 77 10.15 7.80 22.35
N GLY A 78 10.44 6.70 21.66
CA GLY A 78 11.33 5.66 22.16
C GLY A 78 12.79 5.92 21.82
N ASN A 79 13.66 5.05 22.28
CA ASN A 79 15.07 5.08 21.91
C ASN A 79 15.25 4.49 20.51
N PRO A 80 15.79 5.23 19.54
CA PRO A 80 16.00 4.72 18.19
C PRO A 80 16.85 3.46 18.18
N ASN A 81 16.48 2.53 17.31
CA ASN A 81 17.29 1.35 16.99
C ASN A 81 18.14 1.68 15.77
N PRO A 82 19.47 1.91 15.93
CA PRO A 82 20.29 2.49 14.88
C PRO A 82 20.54 1.55 13.69
N GLU A 83 20.35 0.25 13.88
CA GLU A 83 20.62 -0.76 12.86
C GLU A 83 19.32 -1.36 12.33
N PRO A 84 19.19 -1.55 11.01
CA PRO A 84 18.06 -2.27 10.44
C PRO A 84 18.06 -3.72 10.93
N LEU A 85 16.86 -4.26 11.12
CA LEU A 85 16.71 -5.67 11.46
C LEU A 85 17.17 -6.57 10.31
N THR A 86 17.91 -7.61 10.64
CA THR A 86 18.14 -8.71 9.70
C THR A 86 16.84 -9.49 9.47
N PRO A 87 16.71 -10.24 8.36
CA PRO A 87 15.53 -11.07 8.12
C PRO A 87 15.22 -12.03 9.29
N GLU A 88 16.24 -12.58 9.92
CA GLU A 88 16.09 -13.48 11.07
C GLU A 88 15.58 -12.75 12.30
N GLU A 89 16.07 -11.55 12.56
CA GLU A 89 15.59 -10.70 13.64
C GLU A 89 14.16 -10.23 13.40
N MET A 90 13.78 -9.97 12.15
CA MET A 90 12.39 -9.64 11.77
C MET A 90 11.40 -10.76 12.09
N GLU A 91 11.81 -12.00 11.92
CA GLU A 91 10.99 -13.16 12.28
C GLU A 91 10.87 -13.34 13.80
N SER A 92 11.89 -12.96 14.56
CA SER A 92 11.94 -13.13 16.00
C SER A 92 11.40 -11.98 16.82
N VAL A 93 11.17 -10.81 16.20
CA VAL A 93 10.60 -9.65 16.90
C VAL A 93 9.16 -9.93 17.30
N GLU A 94 8.85 -9.70 18.57
CA GLU A 94 7.47 -9.78 19.06
C GLU A 94 6.62 -8.68 18.39
N LYS A 95 5.51 -9.08 17.81
CA LYS A 95 4.56 -8.21 17.14
C LYS A 95 3.22 -8.27 17.87
N ILE A 96 2.67 -7.12 18.15
CA ILE A 96 1.39 -6.98 18.82
C ILE A 96 0.37 -6.49 17.80
N GLU A 97 -0.69 -7.26 17.55
CA GLU A 97 -1.73 -6.88 16.62
C GLU A 97 -2.55 -5.70 17.18
N VAL A 98 -2.69 -4.68 16.36
CA VAL A 98 -3.42 -3.46 16.70
C VAL A 98 -4.52 -3.12 15.70
N THR A 99 -4.84 -4.03 14.80
CA THR A 99 -5.84 -3.82 13.74
C THR A 99 -7.17 -3.33 14.29
N ASP A 100 -7.68 -3.96 15.34
CA ASP A 100 -8.96 -3.62 15.97
C ASP A 100 -8.93 -2.31 16.79
N LYS A 101 -7.74 -1.77 17.00
CA LYS A 101 -7.52 -0.53 17.76
C LYS A 101 -7.40 0.70 16.87
N LEU A 102 -7.44 0.51 15.56
CA LEU A 102 -7.31 1.56 14.56
C LEU A 102 -8.68 2.11 14.17
N ASP A 103 -8.83 3.43 14.24
CA ASP A 103 -9.98 4.15 13.70
C ASP A 103 -9.63 4.69 12.32
N VAL A 104 -10.44 4.36 11.32
CA VAL A 104 -10.23 4.82 9.95
C VAL A 104 -10.51 6.32 9.86
N LEU A 105 -9.49 7.09 9.49
CA LEU A 105 -9.66 8.51 9.17
C LEU A 105 -9.94 8.70 7.68
N THR A 106 -9.18 8.02 6.82
CA THR A 106 -9.41 8.04 5.37
C THR A 106 -8.81 6.81 4.71
N GLU A 107 -9.53 6.28 3.72
CA GLU A 107 -9.08 5.22 2.80
C GLU A 107 -9.45 5.64 1.37
N PRO A 108 -8.67 6.51 0.74
CA PRO A 108 -9.03 7.07 -0.55
C PRO A 108 -8.82 6.09 -1.70
N TYR A 109 -9.52 6.36 -2.81
CA TYR A 109 -9.13 5.82 -4.11
C TYR A 109 -8.01 6.66 -4.70
N ASN A 110 -6.98 6.00 -5.22
CA ASN A 110 -5.97 6.62 -6.05
C ASN A 110 -6.29 6.36 -7.52
N ILE A 111 -5.93 7.29 -8.39
CA ILE A 111 -6.28 7.23 -9.81
C ILE A 111 -5.01 7.41 -10.65
N TYR A 112 -4.82 6.47 -11.56
CA TYR A 112 -3.69 6.43 -12.48
C TYR A 112 -4.22 6.38 -13.91
N ILE A 113 -3.65 7.17 -14.80
CA ILE A 113 -4.06 7.22 -16.19
C ILE A 113 -2.97 6.62 -17.07
N THR A 114 -3.31 5.64 -17.88
CA THR A 114 -2.36 5.09 -18.85
C THR A 114 -2.06 6.11 -19.94
N ILE A 115 -0.81 6.11 -20.39
CA ILE A 115 -0.30 7.02 -21.42
C ILE A 115 0.41 6.21 -22.51
N ASN A 116 0.69 6.85 -23.66
CA ASN A 116 1.49 6.32 -24.77
C ASN A 116 0.90 5.14 -25.54
N ALA A 117 -0.27 4.63 -25.18
CA ALA A 117 -0.92 3.56 -25.93
C ALA A 117 -2.44 3.70 -25.86
N LYS A 118 -3.10 3.65 -27.02
CA LYS A 118 -4.58 3.62 -27.10
C LYS A 118 -5.09 2.18 -27.02
N PRO A 119 -6.26 1.92 -26.43
CA PRO A 119 -7.10 2.87 -25.70
C PRO A 119 -6.50 3.27 -24.36
N TYR A 120 -6.87 4.46 -23.86
CA TYR A 120 -6.45 4.94 -22.55
C TYR A 120 -7.39 4.46 -21.44
N PHE A 121 -6.82 4.20 -20.28
CA PHE A 121 -7.56 3.70 -19.12
C PHE A 121 -7.30 4.56 -17.89
N ALA A 122 -8.35 4.75 -17.10
CA ALA A 122 -8.25 5.24 -15.73
C ALA A 122 -8.28 4.03 -14.79
N ILE A 123 -7.20 3.81 -14.07
CA ILE A 123 -7.09 2.75 -13.09
C ILE A 123 -7.35 3.35 -11.70
N ARG A 124 -8.36 2.84 -11.01
CA ARG A 124 -8.65 3.20 -9.62
C ARG A 124 -8.11 2.12 -8.71
N ALA A 125 -7.34 2.53 -7.73
CA ALA A 125 -6.78 1.62 -6.75
C ALA A 125 -7.15 2.06 -5.33
N LYS A 126 -7.59 1.12 -4.52
CA LYS A 126 -7.84 1.31 -3.10
C LYS A 126 -7.10 0.22 -2.34
N SER A 127 -6.29 0.62 -1.36
CA SER A 127 -5.62 -0.32 -0.48
C SER A 127 -6.48 -0.56 0.76
N ASN A 128 -6.83 -1.82 0.99
CA ASN A 128 -7.57 -2.23 2.17
C ASN A 128 -6.61 -2.78 3.20
N LEU A 129 -6.61 -2.21 4.39
CA LEU A 129 -5.80 -2.71 5.48
C LEU A 129 -6.38 -4.03 5.99
N ILE A 130 -5.57 -5.08 5.96
CA ILE A 130 -5.93 -6.40 6.47
C ILE A 130 -5.44 -6.56 7.91
N LYS A 131 -4.19 -6.17 8.15
CA LYS A 131 -3.54 -6.38 9.43
C LYS A 131 -2.52 -5.29 9.71
N ALA A 132 -2.50 -4.80 10.93
CA ALA A 132 -1.46 -3.92 11.44
C ALA A 132 -0.94 -4.45 12.77
N GLU A 133 0.37 -4.49 12.90
CA GLU A 133 1.07 -4.93 14.10
C GLU A 133 2.11 -3.90 14.47
N VAL A 134 2.24 -3.59 15.76
CA VAL A 134 3.37 -2.83 16.27
C VAL A 134 4.49 -3.79 16.68
N MET A 135 5.73 -3.44 16.36
CA MET A 135 6.91 -4.21 16.77
C MET A 135 7.30 -3.79 18.17
N ASP A 136 7.20 -4.72 19.12
CA ASP A 136 7.45 -4.44 20.54
C ASP A 136 8.91 -4.00 20.76
N GLY A 137 9.08 -2.85 21.39
CA GLY A 137 10.39 -2.31 21.73
C GLY A 137 11.24 -1.84 20.55
N ARG A 138 10.68 -1.73 19.33
CA ARG A 138 11.39 -1.26 18.13
C ARG A 138 10.92 0.12 17.73
N TYR A 139 11.88 0.98 17.46
CA TYR A 139 11.66 2.38 17.10
C TYR A 139 12.49 2.73 15.89
N ASP A 140 11.97 3.61 15.05
CA ASP A 140 12.71 4.14 13.92
C ASP A 140 13.80 5.15 14.37
N TYR A 141 14.52 5.69 13.40
CA TYR A 141 15.58 6.66 13.67
C TYR A 141 15.12 7.90 14.46
N TYR A 142 13.84 8.25 14.33
CA TYR A 142 13.25 9.40 15.02
C TYR A 142 12.59 9.05 16.35
N GLY A 143 12.63 7.79 16.76
CA GLY A 143 12.02 7.32 17.99
C GLY A 143 10.52 7.01 17.86
N ASN A 144 10.00 6.87 16.66
CA ASN A 144 8.63 6.47 16.42
C ASN A 144 8.48 4.95 16.49
N PRO A 145 7.38 4.44 17.05
CA PRO A 145 7.10 3.01 16.99
C PRO A 145 7.10 2.48 15.56
N MET A 146 7.64 1.30 15.37
CA MET A 146 7.66 0.63 14.07
C MET A 146 6.46 -0.30 13.92
N PHE A 147 5.86 -0.30 12.74
CA PHE A 147 4.70 -1.12 12.40
C PHE A 147 5.02 -2.07 11.25
N SER A 148 4.40 -3.24 11.31
CA SER A 148 4.29 -4.17 10.18
C SER A 148 2.84 -4.17 9.72
N ILE A 149 2.62 -4.06 8.41
CA ILE A 149 1.28 -3.99 7.84
C ILE A 149 1.09 -5.02 6.74
N GLU A 150 -0.15 -5.44 6.58
CA GLU A 150 -0.61 -6.22 5.45
C GLU A 150 -1.79 -5.49 4.82
N VAL A 151 -1.69 -5.21 3.53
CA VAL A 151 -2.74 -4.54 2.75
C VAL A 151 -3.10 -5.37 1.53
N ASN A 152 -4.37 -5.30 1.15
CA ASN A 152 -4.87 -5.91 -0.07
C ASN A 152 -5.33 -4.80 -1.03
N PRO A 153 -4.62 -4.59 -2.15
CA PRO A 153 -5.04 -3.61 -3.14
C PRO A 153 -6.22 -4.15 -3.96
N ALA A 154 -7.25 -3.34 -4.12
CA ALA A 154 -8.36 -3.58 -5.03
C ALA A 154 -8.26 -2.58 -6.17
N ILE A 155 -8.24 -3.06 -7.41
CA ILE A 155 -8.17 -2.22 -8.60
C ILE A 155 -9.41 -2.40 -9.47
N SER A 156 -9.83 -1.30 -10.09
CA SER A 156 -10.86 -1.27 -11.11
C SER A 156 -10.44 -0.32 -12.23
N TYR A 157 -11.11 -0.40 -13.38
CA TYR A 157 -10.76 0.46 -14.50
C TYR A 157 -11.98 1.09 -15.15
N ALA A 158 -11.75 2.18 -15.86
CA ALA A 158 -12.68 2.76 -16.81
C ALA A 158 -11.88 3.23 -18.04
N TYR A 159 -12.54 3.36 -19.16
CA TYR A 159 -11.93 4.00 -20.32
C TYR A 159 -11.73 5.49 -20.06
N ALA A 160 -10.59 6.00 -20.43
CA ALA A 160 -10.22 7.39 -20.26
C ALA A 160 -10.10 8.10 -21.61
N LYS A 161 -10.26 9.44 -21.58
CA LYS A 161 -9.95 10.29 -22.72
C LYS A 161 -8.43 10.41 -22.89
N ASP A 162 -8.02 10.86 -24.06
CA ASP A 162 -6.62 11.14 -24.34
C ASP A 162 -6.03 12.03 -23.24
N PRO A 163 -4.98 11.56 -22.50
CA PRO A 163 -4.37 12.34 -21.45
C PRO A 163 -3.44 13.45 -21.94
N THR A 164 -3.22 13.56 -23.24
CA THR A 164 -2.42 14.64 -23.82
C THR A 164 -3.18 15.95 -23.74
N PRO A 165 -2.59 17.02 -23.16
CA PRO A 165 -3.26 18.32 -23.11
C PRO A 165 -3.41 18.96 -24.50
#